data_ca185aace56fdae216786e9a01160264
#
_entry.id   ca185aace56fdae216786e9a01160264
#
_cell.length_a   1.000
_cell.length_b   1.000
_cell.length_c   1.000
_cell.angle_alpha   90.00
_cell.angle_beta   90.00
_cell.angle_gamma   90.00
#
_symmetry.space_group_name_H-M   'P 1'
#
loop_
_entity.id
_entity.type
_entity.pdbx_description
1 polymer ?
#
loop_
_entity_poly.entity_id
_entity_poly.type
_entity_poly.pdbx_seq_one_letter_code
_entity_poly.pdbx_strand_id
1 'polypeptide(L)'
;MLNEGPPSPDSVCVVIPMYNAASTIEKTLASVVLQTRQPEQVIVIDDGSSDDCAQRVRNFVAPFRLTLLQQANQGPARARNTGIFAAEETFIAFLDADDQWHPQKLEMQLALYDRLTAQGHSVGLIDCYQLSVFSDGTQQLEERRKCGNHFADFMRENVINGTSGVLVVREVVCAVGGFDPSLRFAEDRLLWTRIAEHWEIHTVPKILHRRGVDSGNITAQPQKYYPYKVRFIELYLDRYGPRLTRQQRIHFLLANHAEFLNAFSRRGEHAQVIKVFRQMLGHSWQALIFFNGKPTLRYLYARFKTLHKVP
;
A
#
# COMPACT_ATOMS: atom_id res chain seq x y z
N MET A 1 29.16 8.15 -22.81
CA MET A 1 28.32 7.15 -22.13
C MET A 1 29.29 6.34 -21.30
N LEU A 2 29.32 6.57 -20.01
CA LEU A 2 30.09 5.75 -19.08
C LEU A 2 29.39 4.39 -19.03
N ASN A 3 30.11 3.35 -19.39
CA ASN A 3 29.65 1.97 -19.26
C ASN A 3 29.66 1.66 -17.74
N GLU A 4 28.58 2.01 -17.06
CA GLU A 4 28.38 1.61 -15.67
C GLU A 4 28.20 0.09 -15.71
N GLY A 5 29.08 -0.62 -15.01
CA GLY A 5 28.98 -2.08 -14.85
C GLY A 5 27.64 -2.47 -14.19
N PRO A 6 27.34 -3.77 -14.04
CA PRO A 6 26.09 -4.19 -13.39
C PRO A 6 25.97 -3.51 -12.02
N PRO A 7 24.74 -3.16 -11.59
CA PRO A 7 24.52 -2.50 -10.31
C PRO A 7 25.11 -3.32 -9.16
N SER A 8 25.56 -2.63 -8.11
CA SER A 8 26.03 -3.30 -6.90
C SER A 8 24.95 -4.24 -6.34
N PRO A 9 25.32 -5.42 -5.80
CA PRO A 9 24.36 -6.41 -5.30
C PRO A 9 23.45 -5.87 -4.18
N ASP A 10 23.84 -4.81 -3.52
CA ASP A 10 23.10 -4.14 -2.45
C ASP A 10 22.55 -2.75 -2.84
N SER A 11 22.56 -2.41 -4.14
CA SER A 11 22.09 -1.11 -4.64
C SER A 11 20.57 -0.93 -4.46
N VAL A 12 20.16 0.27 -4.05
CA VAL A 12 18.76 0.61 -3.76
C VAL A 12 18.30 1.79 -4.59
N CYS A 13 17.16 1.65 -5.27
CA CYS A 13 16.39 2.74 -5.83
C CYS A 13 15.18 3.04 -4.93
N VAL A 14 15.02 4.29 -4.52
CA VAL A 14 13.79 4.74 -3.85
C VAL A 14 12.79 5.24 -4.88
N VAL A 15 11.57 4.72 -4.87
CA VAL A 15 10.48 5.10 -5.78
C VAL A 15 9.44 5.89 -5.01
N ILE A 16 9.23 7.15 -5.39
CA ILE A 16 8.31 8.10 -4.75
C ILE A 16 7.22 8.53 -5.74
N PRO A 17 5.99 7.95 -5.68
CA PRO A 17 4.86 8.49 -6.42
C PRO A 17 4.42 9.81 -5.78
N MET A 18 4.25 10.87 -6.58
CA MET A 18 3.92 12.21 -6.12
C MET A 18 2.73 12.78 -6.88
N TYR A 19 1.76 13.31 -6.15
CA TYR A 19 0.63 14.06 -6.70
C TYR A 19 0.16 15.12 -5.73
N ASN A 20 0.29 16.41 -6.10
CA ASN A 20 -0.08 17.56 -5.27
C ASN A 20 0.52 17.49 -3.85
N ALA A 21 1.83 17.28 -3.73
CA ALA A 21 2.54 17.05 -2.48
C ALA A 21 3.51 18.18 -2.10
N ALA A 22 3.26 19.42 -2.53
CA ALA A 22 4.16 20.54 -2.27
C ALA A 22 4.43 20.80 -0.77
N SER A 23 3.46 20.49 0.11
CA SER A 23 3.59 20.68 1.56
C SER A 23 4.45 19.61 2.26
N THR A 24 4.71 18.47 1.61
CA THR A 24 5.30 17.28 2.26
C THR A 24 6.57 16.79 1.60
N ILE A 25 6.69 16.89 0.27
CA ILE A 25 7.76 16.25 -0.52
C ILE A 25 9.18 16.58 -0.04
N GLU A 26 9.45 17.83 0.37
CA GLU A 26 10.77 18.19 0.86
C GLU A 26 11.14 17.49 2.17
N LYS A 27 10.16 17.30 3.08
CA LYS A 27 10.34 16.54 4.32
C LYS A 27 10.55 15.04 4.04
N THR A 28 9.83 14.52 3.06
CA THR A 28 9.98 13.15 2.58
C THR A 28 11.40 12.92 2.04
N LEU A 29 11.87 13.76 1.12
CA LEU A 29 13.22 13.70 0.56
C LEU A 29 14.30 13.89 1.63
N ALA A 30 14.10 14.83 2.57
CA ALA A 30 15.02 15.03 3.69
C ALA A 30 15.17 13.77 4.55
N SER A 31 14.11 12.98 4.73
CA SER A 31 14.18 11.71 5.48
C SER A 31 15.01 10.64 4.75
N VAL A 32 15.09 10.72 3.41
CA VAL A 32 15.98 9.86 2.61
C VAL A 32 17.43 10.33 2.71
N VAL A 33 17.68 11.65 2.70
CA VAL A 33 19.03 12.23 2.92
C VAL A 33 19.61 11.81 4.27
N LEU A 34 18.77 11.63 5.28
CA LEU A 34 19.19 11.23 6.63
C LEU A 34 19.46 9.72 6.79
N GLN A 35 19.31 8.91 5.75
CA GLN A 35 19.58 7.48 5.85
C GLN A 35 21.06 7.19 6.14
N THR A 36 21.34 6.29 7.09
CA THR A 36 22.71 5.82 7.40
C THR A 36 23.31 5.01 6.26
N ARG A 37 22.47 4.30 5.50
CA ARG A 37 22.78 3.68 4.21
C ARG A 37 22.04 4.47 3.12
N GLN A 38 22.79 5.27 2.36
CA GLN A 38 22.22 6.08 1.26
C GLN A 38 21.76 5.20 0.10
N PRO A 39 20.63 5.50 -0.55
CA PRO A 39 20.29 4.86 -1.81
C PRO A 39 21.20 5.38 -2.93
N GLU A 40 21.38 4.61 -3.99
CA GLU A 40 22.08 5.03 -5.22
C GLU A 40 21.23 6.00 -6.03
N GLN A 41 19.91 5.78 -6.05
CA GLN A 41 18.98 6.61 -6.79
C GLN A 41 17.67 6.84 -6.01
N VAL A 42 17.10 8.02 -6.23
CA VAL A 42 15.70 8.32 -5.91
C VAL A 42 15.00 8.75 -7.19
N ILE A 43 13.93 8.05 -7.54
CA ILE A 43 13.07 8.41 -8.67
C ILE A 43 11.76 8.93 -8.10
N VAL A 44 11.49 10.22 -8.31
CA VAL A 44 10.20 10.84 -8.00
C VAL A 44 9.36 10.84 -9.26
N ILE A 45 8.12 10.34 -9.18
CA ILE A 45 7.19 10.30 -10.30
C ILE A 45 6.05 11.27 -10.03
N ASP A 46 6.07 12.41 -10.70
CA ASP A 46 4.99 13.39 -10.66
C ASP A 46 3.84 12.92 -11.55
N ASP A 47 2.76 12.47 -10.91
CA ASP A 47 1.56 11.94 -11.55
C ASP A 47 0.57 13.07 -11.95
N GLY A 48 1.09 14.10 -12.59
CA GLY A 48 0.30 15.21 -13.13
C GLY A 48 -0.17 16.22 -12.08
N SER A 49 0.71 16.63 -11.17
CA SER A 49 0.43 17.63 -10.15
C SER A 49 0.13 19.00 -10.75
N SER A 50 -0.70 19.76 -10.04
CA SER A 50 -1.06 21.16 -10.36
C SER A 50 -0.42 22.17 -9.41
N ASP A 51 0.22 21.72 -8.33
CA ASP A 51 0.97 22.54 -7.38
C ASP A 51 2.46 22.63 -7.75
N ASP A 52 3.27 23.30 -6.91
CA ASP A 52 4.70 23.54 -7.16
C ASP A 52 5.61 22.37 -6.73
N CYS A 53 5.08 21.19 -6.40
CA CYS A 53 5.86 20.05 -5.89
C CYS A 53 6.98 19.61 -6.86
N ALA A 54 6.71 19.59 -8.16
CA ALA A 54 7.73 19.26 -9.17
C ALA A 54 8.91 20.26 -9.16
N GLN A 55 8.63 21.56 -8.96
CA GLN A 55 9.66 22.58 -8.86
C GLN A 55 10.49 22.43 -7.57
N ARG A 56 9.85 22.06 -6.46
CA ARG A 56 10.54 21.76 -5.19
C ARG A 56 11.50 20.59 -5.35
N VAL A 57 11.09 19.51 -6.04
CA VAL A 57 11.99 18.38 -6.33
C VAL A 57 13.17 18.79 -7.20
N ARG A 58 12.97 19.62 -8.25
CA ARG A 58 14.07 20.10 -9.12
C ARG A 58 15.08 20.94 -8.36
N ASN A 59 14.63 21.70 -7.37
CA ASN A 59 15.49 22.57 -6.55
C ASN A 59 16.13 21.84 -5.36
N PHE A 60 15.72 20.59 -5.09
CA PHE A 60 16.20 19.84 -3.93
C PHE A 60 17.62 19.33 -4.17
N VAL A 61 18.51 19.58 -3.21
CA VAL A 61 19.91 19.12 -3.26
C VAL A 61 20.02 17.80 -2.47
N ALA A 62 20.48 16.74 -3.11
CA ALA A 62 20.59 15.41 -2.54
C ALA A 62 22.00 14.82 -2.74
N PRO A 63 22.47 13.94 -1.83
CA PRO A 63 23.76 13.25 -1.97
C PRO A 63 23.68 12.01 -2.92
N PHE A 64 22.51 11.68 -3.45
CA PHE A 64 22.21 10.57 -4.35
C PHE A 64 21.70 11.08 -5.70
N ARG A 65 21.64 10.21 -6.71
CA ARG A 65 21.03 10.56 -8.00
C ARG A 65 19.51 10.77 -7.82
N LEU A 66 19.06 12.02 -7.97
CA LEU A 66 17.65 12.39 -7.89
C LEU A 66 17.09 12.60 -9.30
N THR A 67 16.11 11.79 -9.68
CA THR A 67 15.45 11.84 -10.98
C THR A 67 13.97 12.17 -10.82
N LEU A 68 13.48 13.18 -11.55
CA LEU A 68 12.07 13.52 -11.62
C LEU A 68 11.50 13.06 -12.97
N LEU A 69 10.54 12.14 -12.94
CA LEU A 69 9.74 11.74 -14.09
C LEU A 69 8.35 12.38 -13.97
N GLN A 70 7.79 12.81 -15.12
CA GLN A 70 6.44 13.40 -15.15
C GLN A 70 5.53 12.61 -16.07
N GLN A 71 4.30 12.41 -15.65
CA GLN A 71 3.27 11.73 -16.44
C GLN A 71 1.90 12.38 -16.23
N ALA A 72 0.95 12.13 -17.15
CA ALA A 72 -0.45 12.46 -16.90
C ALA A 72 -0.99 11.63 -15.72
N ASN A 73 -1.93 12.18 -14.93
CA ASN A 73 -2.47 11.50 -13.74
C ASN A 73 -3.13 10.15 -14.10
N GLN A 74 -2.49 9.08 -13.69
CA GLN A 74 -2.94 7.70 -13.88
C GLN A 74 -3.09 6.92 -12.58
N GLY A 75 -2.77 7.55 -11.45
CA GLY A 75 -2.88 6.99 -10.10
C GLY A 75 -1.61 6.29 -9.60
N PRO A 76 -1.58 5.98 -8.29
CA PRO A 76 -0.37 5.57 -7.59
C PRO A 76 0.23 4.25 -8.11
N ALA A 77 -0.60 3.31 -8.55
CA ALA A 77 -0.13 2.05 -9.12
C ALA A 77 0.73 2.26 -10.38
N ARG A 78 0.26 3.11 -11.31
CA ARG A 78 1.01 3.42 -12.54
C ARG A 78 2.25 4.25 -12.24
N ALA A 79 2.14 5.23 -11.34
CA ALA A 79 3.29 6.04 -10.96
C ALA A 79 4.40 5.17 -10.34
N ARG A 80 4.06 4.25 -9.41
CA ARG A 80 5.04 3.32 -8.86
C ARG A 80 5.63 2.39 -9.93
N ASN A 81 4.83 1.89 -10.87
CA ASN A 81 5.32 1.06 -11.98
C ASN A 81 6.30 1.83 -12.85
N THR A 82 6.03 3.10 -13.18
CA THR A 82 6.97 3.95 -13.92
C THR A 82 8.33 3.98 -13.21
N GLY A 83 8.35 4.14 -11.89
CA GLY A 83 9.59 4.11 -11.10
C GLY A 83 10.25 2.74 -11.07
N ILE A 84 9.49 1.65 -10.86
CA ILE A 84 10.01 0.26 -10.85
C ILE A 84 10.72 -0.08 -12.16
N PHE A 85 10.09 0.25 -13.28
CA PHE A 85 10.63 -0.13 -14.59
C PHE A 85 11.73 0.82 -15.09
N ALA A 86 11.85 2.02 -14.51
CA ALA A 86 12.95 2.95 -14.76
C ALA A 86 14.19 2.68 -13.88
N ALA A 87 14.04 1.97 -12.77
CA ALA A 87 15.13 1.62 -11.87
C ALA A 87 15.99 0.51 -12.44
N GLU A 88 17.29 0.54 -12.16
CA GLU A 88 18.26 -0.47 -12.54
C GLU A 88 18.83 -1.21 -11.32
N GLU A 89 18.68 -0.64 -10.13
CA GLU A 89 19.22 -1.13 -8.86
C GLU A 89 18.60 -2.49 -8.45
N THR A 90 19.31 -3.20 -7.59
CA THR A 90 18.93 -4.54 -7.11
C THR A 90 17.65 -4.52 -6.27
N PHE A 91 17.46 -3.45 -5.49
CA PHE A 91 16.31 -3.27 -4.62
C PHE A 91 15.49 -2.03 -4.99
N ILE A 92 14.18 -2.15 -4.82
CA ILE A 92 13.25 -1.03 -4.83
C ILE A 92 12.75 -0.79 -3.41
N ALA A 93 12.87 0.44 -2.92
CA ALA A 93 12.24 0.88 -1.69
C ALA A 93 11.12 1.87 -2.02
N PHE A 94 9.89 1.59 -1.58
CA PHE A 94 8.77 2.50 -1.82
C PHE A 94 8.66 3.52 -0.70
N LEU A 95 8.34 4.77 -1.08
CA LEU A 95 8.08 5.85 -0.13
C LEU A 95 7.01 6.80 -0.71
N ASP A 96 5.89 6.95 -0.04
CA ASP A 96 4.84 7.89 -0.46
C ASP A 96 5.28 9.34 -0.13
N ALA A 97 4.86 10.31 -0.94
CA ALA A 97 5.35 11.70 -0.90
C ALA A 97 4.94 12.50 0.36
N ASP A 98 4.16 11.90 1.26
CA ASP A 98 3.70 12.45 2.54
C ASP A 98 4.22 11.67 3.77
N ASP A 99 5.05 10.65 3.54
CA ASP A 99 5.63 9.79 4.58
C ASP A 99 7.11 10.12 4.86
N GLN A 100 7.63 9.60 5.97
CA GLN A 100 9.02 9.79 6.39
C GLN A 100 9.64 8.50 6.92
N TRP A 101 10.94 8.34 6.72
CA TRP A 101 11.70 7.21 7.21
C TRP A 101 12.57 7.54 8.42
N HIS A 102 12.74 6.54 9.29
CA HIS A 102 13.78 6.55 10.30
C HIS A 102 15.16 6.38 9.64
N PRO A 103 16.22 7.05 10.13
CA PRO A 103 17.55 7.03 9.48
C PRO A 103 18.13 5.64 9.21
N GLN A 104 17.84 4.65 10.03
CA GLN A 104 18.40 3.30 9.91
C GLN A 104 17.55 2.33 9.06
N LYS A 105 16.52 2.81 8.33
CA LYS A 105 15.60 1.91 7.65
C LYS A 105 16.29 1.05 6.60
N LEU A 106 16.97 1.64 5.64
CA LEU A 106 17.61 0.90 4.54
C LEU A 106 18.71 -0.02 5.07
N GLU A 107 19.57 0.48 5.96
CA GLU A 107 20.62 -0.31 6.58
C GLU A 107 20.08 -1.58 7.26
N MET A 108 19.04 -1.45 8.07
CA MET A 108 18.49 -2.58 8.83
C MET A 108 17.75 -3.58 7.94
N GLN A 109 17.09 -3.11 6.88
CA GLN A 109 16.41 -4.00 5.93
C GLN A 109 17.41 -4.78 5.08
N LEU A 110 18.45 -4.13 4.57
CA LEU A 110 19.52 -4.81 3.82
C LEU A 110 20.25 -5.83 4.71
N ALA A 111 20.64 -5.46 5.92
CA ALA A 111 21.28 -6.39 6.86
C ALA A 111 20.39 -7.59 7.21
N LEU A 112 19.07 -7.42 7.29
CA LEU A 112 18.15 -8.55 7.46
C LEU A 112 18.10 -9.42 6.21
N TYR A 113 18.03 -8.83 5.02
CA TYR A 113 18.04 -9.53 3.74
C TYR A 113 19.29 -10.40 3.59
N ASP A 114 20.47 -9.82 3.77
CA ASP A 114 21.77 -10.52 3.63
C ASP A 114 21.86 -11.71 4.59
N ARG A 115 21.46 -11.52 5.85
CA ARG A 115 21.46 -12.58 6.85
C ARG A 115 20.55 -13.73 6.45
N LEU A 116 19.34 -13.45 5.97
CA LEU A 116 18.35 -14.46 5.62
C LEU A 116 18.78 -15.22 4.34
N THR A 117 19.26 -14.51 3.33
CA THR A 117 19.74 -15.14 2.08
C THR A 117 20.96 -16.00 2.31
N ALA A 118 21.89 -15.58 3.19
CA ALA A 118 23.02 -16.41 3.62
C ALA A 118 22.58 -17.69 4.37
N GLN A 119 21.38 -17.71 4.96
CA GLN A 119 20.76 -18.88 5.59
C GLN A 119 19.95 -19.73 4.60
N GLY A 120 19.90 -19.35 3.31
CA GLY A 120 19.20 -20.09 2.25
C GLY A 120 17.72 -19.73 2.11
N HIS A 121 17.23 -18.64 2.71
CA HIS A 121 15.86 -18.15 2.55
C HIS A 121 15.66 -17.50 1.18
N SER A 122 14.50 -17.72 0.56
CA SER A 122 14.10 -17.07 -0.70
C SER A 122 13.31 -15.78 -0.41
N VAL A 123 14.03 -14.73 -0.02
CA VAL A 123 13.41 -13.47 0.42
C VAL A 123 13.02 -12.61 -0.78
N GLY A 124 11.75 -12.28 -0.91
CA GLY A 124 11.25 -11.34 -1.94
C GLY A 124 11.02 -9.93 -1.43
N LEU A 125 10.63 -9.79 -0.16
CA LEU A 125 10.22 -8.52 0.41
C LEU A 125 10.55 -8.45 1.90
N ILE A 126 11.02 -7.28 2.34
CA ILE A 126 11.19 -6.93 3.75
C ILE A 126 10.42 -5.65 4.05
N ASP A 127 9.54 -5.69 5.05
CA ASP A 127 8.91 -4.49 5.59
C ASP A 127 9.42 -4.13 7.00
N CYS A 128 8.79 -3.14 7.63
CA CYS A 128 9.09 -2.71 8.99
C CYS A 128 7.79 -2.31 9.71
N TYR A 129 7.86 -2.05 11.02
CA TYR A 129 6.74 -1.48 11.75
C TYR A 129 6.49 -0.03 11.33
N GLN A 130 5.22 0.37 11.38
CA GLN A 130 4.73 1.69 11.01
C GLN A 130 4.15 2.43 12.20
N LEU A 131 4.44 3.72 12.30
CA LEU A 131 3.75 4.66 13.18
C LEU A 131 2.90 5.61 12.34
N SER A 132 1.57 5.45 12.42
CA SER A 132 0.61 6.39 11.83
C SER A 132 0.40 7.56 12.79
N VAL A 133 0.53 8.80 12.28
CA VAL A 133 0.36 10.04 13.04
C VAL A 133 -0.78 10.82 12.41
N PHE A 134 -1.87 10.98 13.14
CA PHE A 134 -3.07 11.67 12.69
C PHE A 134 -2.97 13.19 12.91
N SER A 135 -3.75 13.96 12.16
CA SER A 135 -3.76 15.42 12.23
C SER A 135 -4.17 15.98 13.61
N ASP A 136 -4.89 15.21 14.41
CA ASP A 136 -5.25 15.53 15.80
C ASP A 136 -4.16 15.19 16.83
N GLY A 137 -3.00 14.70 16.36
CA GLY A 137 -1.86 14.29 17.19
C GLY A 137 -1.96 12.88 17.74
N THR A 138 -3.06 12.16 17.52
CA THR A 138 -3.14 10.74 17.90
C THR A 138 -2.16 9.90 17.09
N GLN A 139 -1.68 8.82 17.70
CA GLN A 139 -0.73 7.91 17.09
C GLN A 139 -1.27 6.48 17.14
N GLN A 140 -1.04 5.73 16.07
CA GLN A 140 -1.36 4.31 15.98
C GLN A 140 -0.13 3.54 15.52
N LEU A 141 0.27 2.55 16.31
CA LEU A 141 1.35 1.63 15.96
C LEU A 141 0.80 0.42 15.20
N GLU A 142 1.46 0.09 14.10
CA GLU A 142 1.22 -1.12 13.33
C GLU A 142 2.48 -1.98 13.36
N GLU A 143 2.41 -3.12 14.11
CA GLU A 143 3.56 -3.97 14.43
C GLU A 143 3.33 -5.44 14.04
N ARG A 144 2.83 -5.67 12.85
CA ARG A 144 2.63 -7.03 12.33
C ARG A 144 3.97 -7.61 11.87
N ARG A 145 4.53 -8.50 12.68
CA ARG A 145 5.77 -9.20 12.34
C ARG A 145 5.48 -10.36 11.38
N LYS A 146 6.28 -10.46 10.33
CA LYS A 146 6.29 -11.55 9.35
C LYS A 146 7.65 -12.26 9.35
N CYS A 147 7.62 -13.57 9.08
CA CYS A 147 8.81 -14.40 9.01
C CYS A 147 8.51 -15.65 8.17
N GLY A 148 8.88 -15.63 6.88
CA GLY A 148 8.68 -16.73 5.96
C GLY A 148 7.53 -16.54 4.97
N ASN A 149 6.84 -17.62 4.61
CA ASN A 149 5.75 -17.60 3.65
C ASN A 149 4.45 -17.15 4.30
N HIS A 150 3.86 -16.07 3.80
CA HIS A 150 2.61 -15.47 4.28
C HIS A 150 1.48 -15.49 3.26
N PHE A 151 1.59 -16.32 2.21
CA PHE A 151 0.56 -16.39 1.17
C PHE A 151 -0.85 -16.66 1.75
N ALA A 152 -0.96 -17.60 2.69
CA ALA A 152 -2.23 -17.94 3.33
C ALA A 152 -2.83 -16.79 4.15
N ASP A 153 -1.98 -15.92 4.72
CA ASP A 153 -2.44 -14.75 5.49
C ASP A 153 -3.00 -13.67 4.57
N PHE A 154 -2.38 -13.45 3.41
CA PHE A 154 -2.93 -12.53 2.39
C PHE A 154 -4.29 -12.97 1.85
N MET A 155 -4.62 -14.26 1.92
CA MET A 155 -5.98 -14.74 1.59
C MET A 155 -7.03 -14.17 2.55
N ARG A 156 -6.65 -13.73 3.74
CA ARG A 156 -7.54 -13.19 4.76
C ARG A 156 -7.50 -11.67 4.81
N GLU A 157 -6.31 -11.08 4.88
CA GLU A 157 -6.13 -9.64 5.02
C GLU A 157 -4.80 -9.15 4.39
N ASN A 158 -4.62 -7.84 4.27
CA ASN A 158 -3.31 -7.28 3.98
C ASN A 158 -2.46 -7.35 5.25
N VAL A 159 -1.31 -8.02 5.20
CA VAL A 159 -0.42 -8.17 6.35
C VAL A 159 0.76 -7.20 6.33
N ILE A 160 1.00 -6.47 5.25
CA ILE A 160 2.02 -5.42 5.17
C ILE A 160 1.59 -4.20 5.98
N ASN A 161 2.53 -3.64 6.75
CA ASN A 161 2.25 -2.51 7.64
C ASN A 161 2.12 -1.17 6.90
N GLY A 162 2.54 -1.09 5.65
CA GLY A 162 2.40 0.09 4.77
C GLY A 162 3.41 0.04 3.65
N THR A 163 3.01 0.55 2.48
CA THR A 163 3.85 0.51 1.25
C THR A 163 5.19 1.23 1.46
N SER A 164 5.19 2.38 2.14
CA SER A 164 6.41 3.13 2.45
C SER A 164 7.39 2.42 3.39
N GLY A 165 6.95 1.35 4.06
CA GLY A 165 7.81 0.47 4.86
C GLY A 165 8.57 -0.59 4.05
N VAL A 166 8.21 -0.81 2.79
CA VAL A 166 8.67 -1.95 1.98
C VAL A 166 10.02 -1.69 1.30
N LEU A 167 10.89 -2.71 1.37
CA LEU A 167 12.04 -2.94 0.49
C LEU A 167 11.78 -4.27 -0.23
N VAL A 168 11.84 -4.28 -1.57
CA VAL A 168 11.56 -5.45 -2.41
C VAL A 168 12.70 -5.69 -3.37
N VAL A 169 13.02 -6.94 -3.65
CA VAL A 169 13.98 -7.30 -4.72
C VAL A 169 13.37 -6.90 -6.06
N ARG A 170 14.10 -6.13 -6.87
CA ARG A 170 13.60 -5.60 -8.14
C ARG A 170 13.18 -6.70 -9.11
N GLU A 171 13.98 -7.76 -9.24
CA GLU A 171 13.64 -8.89 -10.11
C GLU A 171 12.33 -9.56 -9.69
N VAL A 172 12.07 -9.67 -8.39
CA VAL A 172 10.84 -10.24 -7.84
C VAL A 172 9.63 -9.40 -8.21
N VAL A 173 9.67 -8.08 -8.00
CA VAL A 173 8.52 -7.21 -8.34
C VAL A 173 8.29 -7.14 -9.84
N CYS A 174 9.35 -7.19 -10.66
CA CYS A 174 9.25 -7.27 -12.11
C CYS A 174 8.67 -8.61 -12.58
N ALA A 175 9.11 -9.73 -12.01
CA ALA A 175 8.63 -11.07 -12.36
C ALA A 175 7.11 -11.23 -12.13
N VAL A 176 6.56 -10.58 -11.12
CA VAL A 176 5.10 -10.60 -10.85
C VAL A 176 4.33 -9.50 -11.60
N GLY A 177 5.01 -8.68 -12.42
CA GLY A 177 4.41 -7.66 -13.29
C GLY A 177 4.09 -6.33 -12.61
N GLY A 178 4.63 -6.04 -11.42
CA GLY A 178 4.40 -4.79 -10.69
C GLY A 178 2.97 -4.64 -10.16
N PHE A 179 2.58 -3.40 -9.87
CA PHE A 179 1.22 -3.04 -9.42
C PHE A 179 0.20 -3.18 -10.56
N ASP A 180 -1.02 -3.61 -10.25
CA ASP A 180 -2.10 -3.65 -11.24
C ASP A 180 -2.60 -2.22 -11.56
N PRO A 181 -2.42 -1.72 -12.80
CA PRO A 181 -2.74 -0.33 -13.13
C PRO A 181 -4.24 -0.04 -13.21
N SER A 182 -5.09 -1.07 -13.17
CA SER A 182 -6.55 -0.90 -13.11
C SER A 182 -7.05 -0.56 -11.70
N LEU A 183 -6.19 -0.69 -10.68
CA LEU A 183 -6.52 -0.42 -9.28
C LEU A 183 -5.97 0.95 -8.84
N ARG A 184 -6.79 1.69 -8.10
CA ARG A 184 -6.39 2.89 -7.35
C ARG A 184 -6.61 2.69 -5.84
N PHE A 185 -6.91 1.47 -5.42
CA PHE A 185 -7.13 1.05 -4.04
C PHE A 185 -6.90 -0.45 -3.91
N ALA A 186 -6.19 -0.87 -2.86
CA ALA A 186 -5.78 -2.24 -2.59
C ALA A 186 -4.85 -2.87 -3.66
N GLU A 187 -4.24 -2.03 -4.52
CA GLU A 187 -3.24 -2.43 -5.50
C GLU A 187 -2.03 -3.08 -4.84
N ASP A 188 -1.68 -2.58 -3.66
CA ASP A 188 -0.58 -3.04 -2.81
C ASP A 188 -0.83 -4.48 -2.34
N ARG A 189 -2.00 -4.78 -1.76
CA ARG A 189 -2.34 -6.13 -1.30
C ARG A 189 -2.28 -7.15 -2.43
N LEU A 190 -2.75 -6.80 -3.63
CA LEU A 190 -2.70 -7.70 -4.78
C LEU A 190 -1.25 -8.01 -5.17
N LEU A 191 -0.39 -6.99 -5.19
CA LEU A 191 1.04 -7.16 -5.48
C LEU A 191 1.73 -8.02 -4.43
N TRP A 192 1.55 -7.70 -3.15
CA TRP A 192 2.19 -8.46 -2.07
C TRP A 192 1.73 -9.91 -2.02
N THR A 193 0.46 -10.18 -2.37
CA THR A 193 -0.04 -11.55 -2.50
C THR A 193 0.67 -12.31 -3.63
N ARG A 194 0.89 -11.66 -4.79
CA ARG A 194 1.64 -12.27 -5.91
C ARG A 194 3.08 -12.60 -5.53
N ILE A 195 3.72 -11.73 -4.77
CA ILE A 195 5.08 -11.97 -4.26
C ILE A 195 5.08 -13.13 -3.25
N ALA A 196 4.17 -13.10 -2.27
CA ALA A 196 4.07 -14.14 -1.23
C ALA A 196 3.76 -15.54 -1.79
N GLU A 197 3.27 -15.63 -3.04
CA GLU A 197 3.00 -16.91 -3.72
C GLU A 197 4.27 -17.72 -3.94
N HIS A 198 5.42 -17.05 -4.12
CA HIS A 198 6.68 -17.67 -4.51
C HIS A 198 7.88 -17.32 -3.62
N TRP A 199 7.82 -16.21 -2.88
CA TRP A 199 8.91 -15.71 -2.05
C TRP A 199 8.46 -15.45 -0.62
N GLU A 200 9.43 -15.47 0.26
CA GLU A 200 9.21 -15.15 1.68
C GLU A 200 9.13 -13.64 1.92
N ILE A 201 8.36 -13.29 2.94
CA ILE A 201 8.19 -11.92 3.44
C ILE A 201 8.65 -11.86 4.89
N HIS A 202 9.52 -10.91 5.18
CA HIS A 202 10.07 -10.74 6.52
C HIS A 202 9.91 -9.29 7.01
N THR A 203 9.97 -9.09 8.33
CA THR A 203 9.83 -7.78 8.95
C THR A 203 11.01 -7.44 9.82
N VAL A 204 11.57 -6.24 9.67
CA VAL A 204 12.41 -5.63 10.71
C VAL A 204 11.49 -5.18 11.85
N PRO A 205 11.57 -5.78 13.07
CA PRO A 205 10.64 -5.47 14.15
C PRO A 205 11.00 -4.16 14.88
N LYS A 206 11.06 -3.07 14.10
CA LYS A 206 11.29 -1.70 14.58
C LYS A 206 10.43 -0.72 13.81
N ILE A 207 10.05 0.37 14.45
CA ILE A 207 9.35 1.49 13.81
C ILE A 207 10.35 2.25 12.95
N LEU A 208 10.34 1.99 11.64
CA LEU A 208 11.27 2.62 10.69
C LEU A 208 10.53 3.45 9.62
N HIS A 209 9.20 3.48 9.68
CA HIS A 209 8.34 4.25 8.80
C HIS A 209 7.32 5.02 9.63
N ARG A 210 7.20 6.33 9.35
CA ARG A 210 6.19 7.23 9.92
C ARG A 210 5.26 7.69 8.81
N ARG A 211 3.98 7.37 8.95
CA ARG A 211 2.92 7.74 8.01
C ARG A 211 2.16 8.96 8.51
N GLY A 212 2.05 9.99 7.68
CA GLY A 212 1.14 11.11 7.90
C GLY A 212 -0.30 10.70 7.54
N VAL A 213 -1.26 10.91 8.45
CA VAL A 213 -2.68 10.63 8.18
C VAL A 213 -3.48 11.92 8.34
N ASP A 214 -3.96 12.44 7.23
CA ASP A 214 -4.83 13.62 7.21
C ASP A 214 -6.16 13.36 6.48
N SER A 215 -7.02 14.37 6.43
CA SER A 215 -8.36 14.26 5.80
C SER A 215 -8.33 14.08 4.27
N GLY A 216 -7.18 14.30 3.64
CA GLY A 216 -6.97 14.12 2.20
C GLY A 216 -6.70 12.67 1.77
N ASN A 217 -6.42 11.79 2.73
CA ASN A 217 -6.05 10.42 2.43
C ASN A 217 -7.17 9.65 1.70
N ILE A 218 -6.75 8.70 0.87
CA ILE A 218 -7.61 7.82 0.05
C ILE A 218 -8.75 7.21 0.88
N THR A 219 -8.48 6.77 2.10
CA THR A 219 -9.44 6.15 3.02
C THR A 219 -10.54 7.12 3.49
N ALA A 220 -10.34 8.43 3.35
CA ALA A 220 -11.34 9.44 3.69
C ALA A 220 -12.44 9.63 2.61
N GLN A 221 -12.33 9.00 1.43
CA GLN A 221 -13.25 9.16 0.30
C GLN A 221 -13.85 7.82 -0.17
N PRO A 222 -14.67 7.13 0.64
CA PRO A 222 -15.13 5.78 0.34
C PRO A 222 -15.96 5.68 -0.95
N GLN A 223 -16.73 6.72 -1.32
CA GLN A 223 -17.51 6.71 -2.57
C GLN A 223 -16.62 6.60 -3.81
N LYS A 224 -15.48 7.32 -3.81
CA LYS A 224 -14.51 7.32 -4.92
C LYS A 224 -13.78 5.98 -5.06
N TYR A 225 -13.46 5.33 -3.92
CA TYR A 225 -12.58 4.17 -3.91
C TYR A 225 -13.31 2.82 -3.84
N TYR A 226 -14.58 2.79 -3.44
CA TYR A 226 -15.37 1.55 -3.39
C TYR A 226 -15.45 0.80 -4.74
N PRO A 227 -15.60 1.45 -5.91
CA PRO A 227 -15.54 0.77 -7.20
C PRO A 227 -14.22 0.01 -7.42
N TYR A 228 -13.10 0.59 -7.01
CA TYR A 228 -11.77 -0.06 -7.11
C TYR A 228 -11.65 -1.24 -6.12
N LYS A 229 -12.29 -1.14 -4.94
CA LYS A 229 -12.37 -2.28 -4.02
C LYS A 229 -13.16 -3.44 -4.63
N VAL A 230 -14.28 -3.17 -5.29
CA VAL A 230 -15.04 -4.19 -6.01
C VAL A 230 -14.18 -4.82 -7.12
N ARG A 231 -13.47 -4.00 -7.90
CA ARG A 231 -12.54 -4.48 -8.93
C ARG A 231 -11.41 -5.33 -8.34
N PHE A 232 -10.85 -4.92 -7.21
CA PHE A 232 -9.86 -5.73 -6.49
C PHE A 232 -10.43 -7.10 -6.09
N ILE A 233 -11.66 -7.14 -5.55
CA ILE A 233 -12.33 -8.40 -5.18
C ILE A 233 -12.47 -9.33 -6.39
N GLU A 234 -12.89 -8.80 -7.54
CA GLU A 234 -13.03 -9.55 -8.79
C GLU A 234 -11.69 -10.17 -9.23
N LEU A 235 -10.66 -9.32 -9.39
CA LEU A 235 -9.31 -9.75 -9.79
C LEU A 235 -8.72 -10.77 -8.83
N TYR A 236 -8.93 -10.55 -7.53
CA TYR A 236 -8.41 -11.43 -6.50
C TYR A 236 -9.07 -12.80 -6.53
N LEU A 237 -10.41 -12.85 -6.69
CA LEU A 237 -11.15 -14.09 -6.77
C LEU A 237 -10.98 -14.82 -8.10
N ASP A 238 -10.80 -14.10 -9.20
CA ASP A 238 -10.46 -14.69 -10.49
C ASP A 238 -9.14 -15.49 -10.38
N ARG A 239 -8.11 -14.87 -9.81
CA ARG A 239 -6.80 -15.52 -9.65
C ARG A 239 -6.73 -16.55 -8.54
N TYR A 240 -7.25 -16.23 -7.36
CA TYR A 240 -7.05 -17.03 -6.15
C TYR A 240 -8.31 -17.76 -5.67
N GLY A 241 -9.47 -17.42 -6.19
CA GLY A 241 -10.73 -18.05 -5.83
C GLY A 241 -10.71 -19.59 -5.94
N PRO A 242 -10.10 -20.20 -6.97
CA PRO A 242 -9.98 -21.66 -7.05
C PRO A 242 -9.21 -22.30 -5.89
N ARG A 243 -8.35 -21.57 -5.21
CA ARG A 243 -7.55 -22.03 -4.05
C ARG A 243 -8.26 -21.84 -2.71
N LEU A 244 -9.41 -21.17 -2.71
CA LEU A 244 -10.21 -20.89 -1.51
C LEU A 244 -11.33 -21.91 -1.36
N THR A 245 -11.54 -22.40 -0.14
CA THR A 245 -12.78 -23.12 0.19
C THR A 245 -13.97 -22.17 0.03
N ARG A 246 -15.19 -22.74 -0.11
CA ARG A 246 -16.42 -21.94 -0.19
C ARG A 246 -16.53 -20.96 1.00
N GLN A 247 -16.22 -21.43 2.20
CA GLN A 247 -16.30 -20.60 3.41
C GLN A 247 -15.26 -19.45 3.42
N GLN A 248 -14.02 -19.74 3.02
CA GLN A 248 -12.98 -18.71 2.89
C GLN A 248 -13.35 -17.66 1.85
N ARG A 249 -13.91 -18.07 0.70
CA ARG A 249 -14.37 -17.16 -0.35
C ARG A 249 -15.49 -16.24 0.16
N ILE A 250 -16.50 -16.80 0.86
CA ILE A 250 -17.57 -16.00 1.46
C ILE A 250 -17.00 -15.03 2.49
N HIS A 251 -16.12 -15.49 3.38
CA HIS A 251 -15.47 -14.62 4.37
C HIS A 251 -14.71 -13.47 3.71
N PHE A 252 -13.89 -13.76 2.70
CA PHE A 252 -13.15 -12.75 1.92
C PHE A 252 -14.09 -11.69 1.33
N LEU A 253 -15.17 -12.10 0.66
CA LEU A 253 -16.16 -11.20 0.09
C LEU A 253 -16.80 -10.30 1.16
N LEU A 254 -17.31 -10.91 2.22
CA LEU A 254 -18.01 -10.18 3.27
C LEU A 254 -17.08 -9.22 4.02
N ALA A 255 -15.83 -9.61 4.31
CA ALA A 255 -14.86 -8.76 4.99
C ALA A 255 -14.51 -7.52 4.18
N ASN A 256 -14.24 -7.68 2.87
CA ASN A 256 -13.88 -6.57 2.00
C ASN A 256 -15.03 -5.59 1.76
N HIS A 257 -16.28 -6.07 1.68
CA HIS A 257 -17.45 -5.19 1.60
C HIS A 257 -17.74 -4.50 2.94
N ALA A 258 -17.59 -5.20 4.07
CA ALA A 258 -17.86 -4.65 5.40
C ALA A 258 -16.95 -3.48 5.77
N GLU A 259 -15.72 -3.45 5.27
CA GLU A 259 -14.80 -2.31 5.41
C GLU A 259 -15.46 -1.02 4.93
N PHE A 260 -15.99 -1.01 3.70
CA PHE A 260 -16.65 0.15 3.10
C PHE A 260 -18.04 0.42 3.69
N LEU A 261 -18.78 -0.62 4.05
CA LEU A 261 -20.04 -0.43 4.79
C LEU A 261 -19.82 0.34 6.09
N ASN A 262 -18.74 0.02 6.82
CA ASN A 262 -18.34 0.72 8.02
C ASN A 262 -17.96 2.18 7.75
N ALA A 263 -17.20 2.45 6.68
CA ALA A 263 -16.80 3.79 6.28
C ALA A 263 -18.04 4.65 5.92
N PHE A 264 -18.94 4.13 5.09
CA PHE A 264 -20.19 4.81 4.74
C PHE A 264 -21.10 5.08 5.96
N SER A 265 -21.18 4.09 6.87
CA SER A 265 -21.99 4.24 8.10
C SER A 265 -21.49 5.37 9.00
N ARG A 266 -20.15 5.48 9.19
CA ARG A 266 -19.55 6.57 9.99
C ARG A 266 -19.84 7.96 9.41
N ARG A 267 -20.04 8.06 8.10
CA ARG A 267 -20.32 9.30 7.37
C ARG A 267 -21.82 9.60 7.24
N GLY A 268 -22.68 8.72 7.74
CA GLY A 268 -24.14 8.86 7.60
C GLY A 268 -24.66 8.62 6.17
N GLU A 269 -23.88 7.99 5.31
CA GLU A 269 -24.20 7.74 3.90
C GLU A 269 -25.13 6.53 3.75
N HIS A 270 -26.36 6.64 4.28
CA HIS A 270 -27.28 5.52 4.45
C HIS A 270 -27.64 4.78 3.15
N ALA A 271 -27.76 5.49 2.03
CA ALA A 271 -28.04 4.89 0.73
C ALA A 271 -26.92 3.92 0.30
N GLN A 272 -25.65 4.30 0.53
CA GLN A 272 -24.49 3.44 0.24
C GLN A 272 -24.42 2.25 1.19
N VAL A 273 -24.71 2.44 2.48
CA VAL A 273 -24.81 1.32 3.44
C VAL A 273 -25.80 0.27 2.96
N ILE A 274 -27.00 0.71 2.52
CA ILE A 274 -28.04 -0.19 1.99
C ILE A 274 -27.53 -0.93 0.73
N LYS A 275 -26.91 -0.21 -0.20
CA LYS A 275 -26.36 -0.78 -1.43
C LYS A 275 -25.31 -1.87 -1.14
N VAL A 276 -24.32 -1.54 -0.33
CA VAL A 276 -23.23 -2.47 0.02
C VAL A 276 -23.75 -3.71 0.76
N PHE A 277 -24.65 -3.51 1.72
CA PHE A 277 -25.22 -4.66 2.45
C PHE A 277 -26.04 -5.60 1.56
N ARG A 278 -26.79 -5.04 0.58
CA ARG A 278 -27.49 -5.88 -0.42
C ARG A 278 -26.53 -6.69 -1.27
N GLN A 279 -25.38 -6.13 -1.65
CA GLN A 279 -24.32 -6.88 -2.34
C GLN A 279 -23.79 -8.02 -1.46
N MET A 280 -23.53 -7.74 -0.17
CA MET A 280 -23.11 -8.78 0.78
C MET A 280 -24.14 -9.93 0.87
N LEU A 281 -25.44 -9.60 0.96
CA LEU A 281 -26.51 -10.60 0.96
C LEU A 281 -26.59 -11.39 -0.36
N GLY A 282 -26.33 -10.73 -1.49
CA GLY A 282 -26.24 -11.40 -2.79
C GLY A 282 -25.14 -12.46 -2.86
N HIS A 283 -24.06 -12.28 -2.11
CA HIS A 283 -22.99 -13.27 -2.00
C HIS A 283 -23.32 -14.40 -1.01
N SER A 284 -23.93 -14.07 0.15
CA SER A 284 -24.29 -15.06 1.15
C SER A 284 -25.25 -14.49 2.22
N TRP A 285 -26.22 -15.31 2.64
CA TRP A 285 -27.06 -15.02 3.82
C TRP A 285 -26.23 -14.84 5.11
N GLN A 286 -25.03 -15.41 5.18
CA GLN A 286 -24.11 -15.25 6.31
C GLN A 286 -23.76 -13.77 6.57
N ALA A 287 -24.02 -12.86 5.63
CA ALA A 287 -23.92 -11.41 5.84
C ALA A 287 -24.77 -10.93 7.04
N LEU A 288 -25.88 -11.61 7.34
CA LEU A 288 -26.76 -11.25 8.46
C LEU A 288 -26.08 -11.39 9.83
N ILE A 289 -25.20 -12.38 9.98
CA ILE A 289 -24.49 -12.68 11.24
C ILE A 289 -23.01 -12.31 11.20
N PHE A 290 -22.51 -11.83 10.06
CA PHE A 290 -21.10 -11.49 9.90
C PHE A 290 -20.69 -10.40 10.89
N PHE A 291 -19.52 -10.55 11.52
CA PHE A 291 -19.03 -9.67 12.60
C PHE A 291 -20.08 -9.42 13.70
N ASN A 292 -20.68 -10.49 14.22
CA ASN A 292 -21.71 -10.43 15.27
C ASN A 292 -22.92 -9.54 14.88
N GLY A 293 -23.29 -9.56 13.60
CA GLY A 293 -24.44 -8.81 13.10
C GLY A 293 -24.24 -7.28 12.98
N LYS A 294 -23.05 -6.76 13.24
CA LYS A 294 -22.81 -5.30 13.12
C LYS A 294 -23.17 -4.69 11.75
N PRO A 295 -22.86 -5.33 10.60
CA PRO A 295 -23.33 -4.87 9.30
C PRO A 295 -24.87 -4.84 9.19
N THR A 296 -25.54 -5.86 9.73
CA THR A 296 -27.02 -5.95 9.74
C THR A 296 -27.64 -4.80 10.54
N LEU A 297 -27.13 -4.53 11.75
CA LEU A 297 -27.62 -3.40 12.57
C LEU A 297 -27.43 -2.06 11.86
N ARG A 298 -26.30 -1.84 11.19
CA ARG A 298 -26.05 -0.65 10.40
C ARG A 298 -26.98 -0.51 9.20
N TYR A 299 -27.26 -1.62 8.52
CA TYR A 299 -28.24 -1.66 7.44
C TYR A 299 -29.66 -1.33 7.94
N LEU A 300 -30.11 -1.95 9.03
CA LEU A 300 -31.43 -1.67 9.61
C LEU A 300 -31.57 -0.21 10.04
N TYR A 301 -30.53 0.35 10.69
CA TYR A 301 -30.49 1.76 11.05
C TYR A 301 -30.54 2.68 9.82
N ALA A 302 -29.77 2.38 8.79
CA ALA A 302 -29.76 3.15 7.55
C ALA A 302 -31.12 3.09 6.83
N ARG A 303 -31.79 1.94 6.82
CA ARG A 303 -33.15 1.78 6.30
C ARG A 303 -34.14 2.61 7.07
N PHE A 304 -34.09 2.58 8.40
CA PHE A 304 -34.95 3.38 9.26
C PHE A 304 -34.80 4.87 8.95
N LYS A 305 -33.58 5.40 8.95
CA LYS A 305 -33.29 6.81 8.62
C LYS A 305 -33.76 7.21 7.22
N THR A 306 -33.59 6.32 6.23
CA THR A 306 -34.03 6.62 4.86
C THR A 306 -35.55 6.65 4.71
N LEU A 307 -36.28 5.78 5.41
CA LEU A 307 -37.75 5.73 5.35
C LEU A 307 -38.42 6.88 6.08
N HIS A 308 -37.83 7.35 7.18
CA HIS A 308 -38.44 8.37 8.04
C HIS A 308 -37.91 9.77 7.76
N LYS A 309 -37.01 9.98 6.75
CA LYS A 309 -36.42 11.28 6.40
C LYS A 309 -35.99 12.12 7.62
N VAL A 310 -35.54 11.46 8.68
CA VAL A 310 -35.05 12.12 9.90
C VAL A 310 -33.67 12.70 9.60
N PRO A 311 -33.42 14.01 9.81
CA PRO A 311 -32.17 14.69 9.52
C PRO A 311 -30.99 14.13 10.32
#